data_26c6e198b3460d5dd770d7ee60d53875
#
_entry.id   26c6e198b3460d5dd770d7ee60d53875
#
_cell.length_a   1.000
_cell.length_b   1.000
_cell.length_c   1.000
_cell.angle_alpha   90.00
_cell.angle_beta   90.00
_cell.angle_gamma   90.00
#
_symmetry.space_group_name_H-M   'P 1'
#
loop_
_entity.id
_entity.type
_entity.pdbx_description
1 polymer ?
#
loop_
_entity_poly.entity_id
_entity_poly.type
_entity_poly.pdbx_seq_one_letter_code
_entity_poly.pdbx_strand_id
1 'polypeptide(L)'
;ISDYYRIRSDKYEVLGQIPQSQNTFFVSGFVPADSLNLIKEKIGDVYDCSIDIEDVPEEVEAPVLLKNGPISSTTEGVLASFGLPKKGEIDPTTIMSAFYIFLFGMMLSDAGYGLIMFLGCFIAIRKFPRMGESMKKTLQMFMYCGISTIIWGVLFGGCFGDVVNVV
;
A
#
# COMPACT_ATOMS: atom_id res chain seq x y z
N ILE A 1 13.53 -5.55 -22.33
CA ILE A 1 12.92 -6.50 -23.30
C ILE A 1 11.96 -7.45 -22.57
N SER A 2 12.35 -8.08 -21.47
CA SER A 2 11.49 -8.99 -20.68
C SER A 2 10.18 -8.32 -20.21
N ASP A 3 10.24 -7.11 -19.66
CA ASP A 3 9.06 -6.38 -19.17
C ASP A 3 8.07 -6.03 -20.29
N TYR A 4 8.57 -5.74 -21.49
CA TYR A 4 7.72 -5.49 -22.65
C TYR A 4 6.88 -6.73 -23.02
N TYR A 5 7.51 -7.90 -23.08
CA TYR A 5 6.78 -9.13 -23.39
C TYR A 5 5.83 -9.53 -22.29
N ARG A 6 6.17 -9.28 -21.02
CA ARG A 6 5.29 -9.54 -19.88
C ARG A 6 4.03 -8.68 -19.95
N ILE A 7 4.17 -7.36 -20.10
CA ILE A 7 3.02 -6.44 -20.24
C ILE A 7 2.14 -6.85 -21.43
N ARG A 8 2.77 -7.28 -22.52
CA ARG A 8 2.03 -7.73 -23.70
C ARG A 8 1.30 -9.04 -23.48
N SER A 9 1.91 -9.98 -22.77
CA SER A 9 1.27 -11.24 -22.35
C SER A 9 0.07 -10.99 -21.47
N ASP A 10 0.24 -10.17 -20.43
CA ASP A 10 -0.84 -9.80 -19.50
C ASP A 10 -2.00 -9.11 -20.24
N LYS A 11 -1.69 -8.26 -21.22
CA LYS A 11 -2.70 -7.64 -22.08
C LYS A 11 -3.51 -8.66 -22.89
N TYR A 12 -2.86 -9.64 -23.50
CA TYR A 12 -3.57 -10.67 -24.29
C TYR A 12 -4.36 -11.62 -23.40
N GLU A 13 -3.89 -11.91 -22.20
CA GLU A 13 -4.62 -12.72 -21.24
C GLU A 13 -5.92 -12.02 -20.80
N VAL A 14 -5.86 -10.72 -20.48
CA VAL A 14 -7.05 -9.93 -20.17
C VAL A 14 -8.01 -9.84 -21.35
N LEU A 15 -7.50 -9.63 -22.57
CA LEU A 15 -8.34 -9.61 -23.78
C LEU A 15 -9.07 -10.94 -24.04
N GLY A 16 -8.45 -12.07 -23.68
CA GLY A 16 -9.09 -13.39 -23.79
C GLY A 16 -10.22 -13.62 -22.77
N GLN A 17 -10.26 -12.88 -21.68
CA GLN A 17 -11.27 -12.99 -20.63
C GLN A 17 -12.45 -12.03 -20.82
N ILE A 18 -12.29 -10.99 -21.66
CA ILE A 18 -13.33 -9.99 -21.90
C ILE A 18 -14.38 -10.53 -22.86
N PRO A 19 -15.67 -10.45 -22.52
CA PRO A 19 -16.76 -10.77 -23.46
C PRO A 19 -16.70 -9.82 -24.66
N GLN A 20 -16.54 -10.39 -25.86
CA GLN A 20 -16.39 -9.61 -27.08
C GLN A 20 -17.27 -10.19 -28.21
N SER A 21 -17.79 -9.28 -29.04
CA SER A 21 -18.40 -9.57 -30.32
C SER A 21 -17.42 -9.27 -31.44
N GLN A 22 -17.82 -9.42 -32.70
CA GLN A 22 -16.93 -9.11 -33.85
C GLN A 22 -16.45 -7.65 -33.87
N ASN A 23 -17.26 -6.71 -33.38
CA ASN A 23 -16.97 -5.27 -33.45
C ASN A 23 -17.08 -4.53 -32.10
N THR A 24 -17.49 -5.21 -31.03
CA THR A 24 -17.69 -4.60 -29.72
C THR A 24 -17.15 -5.49 -28.61
N PHE A 25 -16.77 -4.89 -27.51
CA PHE A 25 -16.37 -5.59 -26.30
C PHE A 25 -17.02 -4.94 -25.08
N PHE A 26 -17.24 -5.71 -24.03
CA PHE A 26 -17.82 -5.27 -22.78
C PHE A 26 -16.76 -5.35 -21.68
N VAL A 27 -16.58 -4.26 -20.94
CA VAL A 27 -15.71 -4.20 -19.75
C VAL A 27 -16.56 -3.74 -18.59
N SER A 28 -16.62 -4.56 -17.55
CA SER A 28 -17.21 -4.17 -16.26
C SER A 28 -16.15 -4.00 -15.20
N GLY A 29 -16.31 -3.05 -14.32
CA GLY A 29 -15.34 -2.79 -13.26
C GLY A 29 -15.92 -1.88 -12.17
N PHE A 30 -15.27 -1.89 -11.01
CA PHE A 30 -15.63 -1.02 -9.90
C PHE A 30 -14.85 0.30 -9.97
N VAL A 31 -15.55 1.40 -9.77
CA VAL A 31 -14.98 2.74 -9.82
C VAL A 31 -15.37 3.50 -8.55
N PRO A 32 -14.42 4.19 -7.89
CA PRO A 32 -14.75 5.08 -6.79
C PRO A 32 -15.67 6.22 -7.27
N ALA A 33 -16.73 6.53 -6.51
CA ALA A 33 -17.69 7.57 -6.85
C ALA A 33 -17.02 8.93 -7.13
N ASP A 34 -15.98 9.28 -6.39
CA ASP A 34 -15.21 10.52 -6.56
C ASP A 34 -14.54 10.63 -7.94
N SER A 35 -14.19 9.50 -8.57
CA SER A 35 -13.45 9.43 -9.84
C SER A 35 -14.35 9.26 -11.06
N LEU A 36 -15.65 9.08 -10.86
CA LEU A 36 -16.59 8.72 -11.89
C LEU A 36 -16.70 9.79 -13.00
N ASN A 37 -16.76 11.06 -12.63
CA ASN A 37 -16.84 12.17 -13.58
C ASN A 37 -15.56 12.29 -14.42
N LEU A 38 -14.40 12.10 -13.80
CA LEU A 38 -13.09 12.14 -14.47
C LEU A 38 -12.96 11.00 -15.50
N ILE A 39 -13.48 9.82 -15.15
CA ILE A 39 -13.42 8.65 -16.05
C ILE A 39 -14.37 8.85 -17.23
N LYS A 40 -15.59 9.34 -16.99
CA LYS A 40 -16.55 9.66 -18.07
C LYS A 40 -15.95 10.62 -19.09
N GLU A 41 -15.34 11.71 -18.61
CA GLU A 41 -14.72 12.71 -19.46
C GLU A 41 -13.55 12.11 -20.26
N LYS A 42 -12.61 11.45 -19.58
CA LYS A 42 -11.43 10.89 -20.25
C LYS A 42 -11.73 9.76 -21.24
N ILE A 43 -12.71 8.93 -20.94
CA ILE A 43 -13.05 7.82 -21.84
C ILE A 43 -13.94 8.32 -22.98
N GLY A 44 -14.92 9.17 -22.69
CA GLY A 44 -15.81 9.73 -23.70
C GLY A 44 -15.12 10.59 -24.74
N ASP A 45 -14.04 11.30 -24.36
CA ASP A 45 -13.25 12.13 -25.29
C ASP A 45 -12.36 11.30 -26.23
N VAL A 46 -11.99 10.08 -25.84
CA VAL A 46 -11.02 9.27 -26.57
C VAL A 46 -11.68 8.13 -27.35
N TYR A 47 -12.77 7.58 -26.83
CA TYR A 47 -13.41 6.40 -27.37
C TYR A 47 -14.91 6.62 -27.59
N ASP A 48 -15.43 6.12 -28.71
CA ASP A 48 -16.87 6.04 -28.95
C ASP A 48 -17.45 4.83 -28.21
N CYS A 49 -17.89 5.06 -26.96
CA CYS A 49 -18.36 4.02 -26.07
C CYS A 49 -19.61 4.45 -25.29
N SER A 50 -20.44 3.49 -24.95
CA SER A 50 -21.56 3.67 -24.02
C SER A 50 -21.09 3.32 -22.61
N ILE A 51 -21.30 4.21 -21.64
CA ILE A 51 -20.93 4.01 -20.24
C ILE A 51 -22.22 3.92 -19.42
N ASP A 52 -22.53 2.71 -18.96
CA ASP A 52 -23.61 2.47 -18.03
C ASP A 52 -23.08 2.42 -16.60
N ILE A 53 -23.75 3.11 -15.68
CA ILE A 53 -23.37 3.22 -14.29
C ILE A 53 -24.49 2.66 -13.44
N GLU A 54 -24.16 1.65 -12.67
CA GLU A 54 -25.06 1.01 -11.73
C GLU A 54 -24.47 1.12 -10.32
N ASP A 55 -25.32 1.32 -9.34
CA ASP A 55 -24.90 1.23 -7.94
C ASP A 55 -24.63 -0.23 -7.59
N VAL A 56 -23.53 -0.46 -6.85
CA VAL A 56 -23.15 -1.80 -6.43
C VAL A 56 -24.15 -2.33 -5.42
N PRO A 57 -24.85 -3.46 -5.71
CA PRO A 57 -25.75 -4.11 -4.77
C PRO A 57 -25.03 -4.47 -3.47
N GLU A 58 -25.75 -4.48 -2.34
CA GLU A 58 -25.16 -4.81 -1.04
C GLU A 58 -24.63 -6.24 -0.96
N GLU A 59 -25.17 -7.13 -1.81
CA GLU A 59 -24.76 -8.54 -1.88
C GLU A 59 -23.42 -8.77 -2.61
N VAL A 60 -22.94 -7.77 -3.35
CA VAL A 60 -21.68 -7.88 -4.12
C VAL A 60 -20.54 -7.31 -3.29
N GLU A 61 -19.54 -8.14 -3.00
CA GLU A 61 -18.30 -7.71 -2.35
C GLU A 61 -17.46 -6.86 -3.31
N ALA A 62 -17.69 -5.55 -3.29
CA ALA A 62 -16.88 -4.62 -4.06
C ALA A 62 -15.50 -4.42 -3.40
N PRO A 63 -14.41 -4.31 -4.19
CA PRO A 63 -13.11 -3.95 -3.64
C PRO A 63 -13.16 -2.56 -3.01
N VAL A 64 -12.59 -2.44 -1.81
CA VAL A 64 -12.55 -1.18 -1.06
C VAL A 64 -11.25 -0.44 -1.35
N LEU A 65 -11.36 0.82 -1.73
CA LEU A 65 -10.21 1.72 -1.85
C LEU A 65 -9.99 2.45 -0.54
N LEU A 66 -8.93 2.11 0.17
CA LEU A 66 -8.56 2.78 1.42
C LEU A 66 -8.00 4.18 1.14
N LYS A 67 -8.47 5.18 1.89
CA LYS A 67 -8.01 6.56 1.80
C LYS A 67 -7.31 6.95 3.10
N ASN A 68 -6.06 6.54 3.22
CA ASN A 68 -5.25 6.69 4.42
C ASN A 68 -4.26 7.85 4.35
N GLY A 69 -3.89 8.35 5.52
CA GLY A 69 -2.81 9.33 5.65
C GLY A 69 -1.42 8.74 5.33
N PRO A 70 -0.38 9.59 5.20
CA PRO A 70 0.94 9.14 4.74
C PRO A 70 1.62 8.13 5.66
N ILE A 71 1.32 8.14 6.96
CA ILE A 71 1.85 7.17 7.92
C ILE A 71 1.02 5.88 7.86
N SER A 72 -0.30 6.00 7.93
CA SER A 72 -1.20 4.84 7.92
C SER A 72 -1.13 4.04 6.62
N SER A 73 -0.93 4.71 5.49
CA SER A 73 -0.78 4.04 4.19
C SER A 73 0.43 3.10 4.12
N THR A 74 1.43 3.27 4.97
CA THR A 74 2.61 2.38 5.00
C THR A 74 2.28 1.01 5.59
N THR A 75 1.26 0.91 6.44
CA THR A 75 0.82 -0.34 7.07
C THR A 75 -0.35 -1.02 6.36
N GLU A 76 -0.86 -0.45 5.27
CA GLU A 76 -1.92 -1.06 4.45
C GLU A 76 -1.56 -2.46 3.96
N GLY A 77 -0.28 -2.71 3.62
CA GLY A 77 0.21 -4.02 3.22
C GLY A 77 0.10 -5.07 4.34
N VAL A 78 0.30 -4.64 5.58
CA VAL A 78 0.11 -5.50 6.75
C VAL A 78 -1.37 -5.79 6.96
N LEU A 79 -2.22 -4.76 6.88
CA LEU A 79 -3.67 -4.94 6.97
C LEU A 79 -4.19 -5.87 5.88
N ALA A 80 -3.75 -5.71 4.65
CA ALA A 80 -4.16 -6.54 3.53
C ALA A 80 -3.85 -8.03 3.73
N SER A 81 -2.79 -8.36 4.49
CA SER A 81 -2.45 -9.75 4.82
C SER A 81 -3.43 -10.39 5.82
N PHE A 82 -4.12 -9.58 6.62
CA PHE A 82 -5.17 -10.04 7.54
C PHE A 82 -6.56 -9.99 6.93
N GLY A 83 -6.79 -9.14 5.96
CA GLY A 83 -8.05 -8.88 5.27
C GLY A 83 -8.40 -7.40 5.25
N LEU A 84 -8.96 -6.96 4.15
CA LEU A 84 -9.43 -5.58 4.01
C LEU A 84 -10.81 -5.42 4.64
N PRO A 85 -11.14 -4.24 5.21
CA PRO A 85 -12.49 -3.97 5.72
C PRO A 85 -13.50 -4.01 4.58
N LYS A 86 -14.73 -4.43 4.89
CA LYS A 86 -15.85 -4.45 3.94
C LYS A 86 -16.46 -3.06 3.77
N LYS A 87 -17.28 -2.89 2.72
CA LYS A 87 -18.05 -1.66 2.49
C LYS A 87 -18.87 -1.30 3.73
N GLY A 88 -18.65 -0.10 4.28
CA GLY A 88 -19.35 0.40 5.47
C GLY A 88 -18.69 0.06 6.80
N GLU A 89 -17.62 -0.73 6.83
CA GLU A 89 -16.82 -0.94 8.03
C GLU A 89 -15.84 0.20 8.27
N ILE A 90 -15.49 0.40 9.54
CA ILE A 90 -14.50 1.40 9.94
C ILE A 90 -13.11 0.90 9.54
N ASP A 91 -12.33 1.76 8.89
CA ASP A 91 -10.95 1.45 8.54
C ASP A 91 -10.04 1.42 9.79
N PRO A 92 -9.55 0.25 10.20
CA PRO A 92 -8.70 0.12 11.38
C PRO A 92 -7.24 0.54 11.12
N THR A 93 -6.86 0.85 9.87
CA THR A 93 -5.47 1.07 9.46
C THR A 93 -4.78 2.12 10.30
N THR A 94 -5.44 3.24 10.60
CA THR A 94 -4.84 4.34 11.35
C THR A 94 -4.51 3.95 12.80
N ILE A 95 -5.44 3.26 13.47
CA ILE A 95 -5.25 2.80 14.85
C ILE A 95 -4.19 1.70 14.88
N MET A 96 -4.30 0.74 13.96
CA MET A 96 -3.36 -0.36 13.84
C MET A 96 -1.93 0.14 13.56
N SER A 97 -1.75 1.14 12.68
CA SER A 97 -0.43 1.69 12.37
C SER A 97 0.23 2.35 13.58
N ALA A 98 -0.54 3.10 14.37
CA ALA A 98 -0.04 3.74 15.58
C ALA A 98 0.46 2.70 16.59
N PHE A 99 -0.36 1.69 16.88
CA PHE A 99 0.02 0.61 17.79
C PHE A 99 1.16 -0.24 17.24
N TYR A 100 1.16 -0.53 15.95
CA TYR A 100 2.21 -1.32 15.31
C TYR A 100 3.58 -0.65 15.47
N ILE A 101 3.70 0.64 15.13
CA ILE A 101 4.94 1.42 15.25
C ILE A 101 5.38 1.53 16.72
N PHE A 102 4.43 1.82 17.62
CA PHE A 102 4.69 1.96 19.04
C PHE A 102 5.20 0.65 19.68
N LEU A 103 4.46 -0.45 19.50
CA LEU A 103 4.78 -1.75 20.06
C LEU A 103 6.06 -2.35 19.45
N PHE A 104 6.27 -2.17 18.15
CA PHE A 104 7.50 -2.62 17.49
C PHE A 104 8.72 -1.95 18.12
N GLY A 105 8.67 -0.62 18.31
CA GLY A 105 9.74 0.12 18.96
C GLY A 105 9.99 -0.33 20.39
N MET A 106 8.92 -0.55 21.15
CA MET A 106 9.02 -1.02 22.54
C MET A 106 9.59 -2.44 22.65
N MET A 107 9.20 -3.34 21.72
CA MET A 107 9.74 -4.71 21.69
C MET A 107 11.22 -4.78 21.39
N LEU A 108 11.69 -3.97 20.43
CA LEU A 108 13.09 -3.99 20.02
C LEU A 108 13.98 -3.22 21.00
N SER A 109 13.50 -2.09 21.50
CA SER A 109 14.07 -1.25 22.58
C SER A 109 15.59 -1.03 22.55
N ASP A 110 16.17 -0.92 21.36
CA ASP A 110 17.61 -0.76 21.17
C ASP A 110 17.90 0.41 20.22
N ALA A 111 18.54 1.46 20.75
CA ALA A 111 18.82 2.67 20.00
C ALA A 111 19.78 2.46 18.83
N GLY A 112 20.76 1.55 18.97
CA GLY A 112 21.72 1.23 17.93
C GLY A 112 21.10 0.50 16.74
N TYR A 113 20.29 -0.53 16.98
CA TYR A 113 19.57 -1.23 15.93
C TYR A 113 18.51 -0.34 15.28
N GLY A 114 17.80 0.47 16.07
CA GLY A 114 16.86 1.45 15.55
C GLY A 114 17.51 2.44 14.60
N LEU A 115 18.71 2.95 14.92
CA LEU A 115 19.47 3.86 14.07
C LEU A 115 19.90 3.20 12.76
N ILE A 116 20.42 1.96 12.82
CA ILE A 116 20.82 1.20 11.62
C ILE A 116 19.61 0.97 10.72
N MET A 117 18.48 0.56 11.29
CA MET A 117 17.25 0.32 10.54
C MET A 117 16.73 1.60 9.87
N PHE A 118 16.70 2.71 10.60
CA PHE A 118 16.30 4.02 10.07
C PHE A 118 17.20 4.46 8.91
N LEU A 119 18.52 4.46 9.11
CA LEU A 119 19.48 4.87 8.09
C LEU A 119 19.46 3.93 6.88
N GLY A 120 19.38 2.63 7.11
CA GLY A 120 19.31 1.63 6.03
C GLY A 120 18.07 1.83 5.15
N CYS A 121 16.89 1.99 5.74
CA CYS A 121 15.66 2.25 5.00
C CYS A 121 15.69 3.62 4.30
N PHE A 122 16.20 4.66 4.96
CA PHE A 122 16.33 6.00 4.39
C PHE A 122 17.25 6.01 3.16
N ILE A 123 18.43 5.38 3.26
CA ILE A 123 19.38 5.25 2.14
C ILE A 123 18.76 4.43 1.01
N ALA A 124 18.07 3.33 1.32
CA ALA A 124 17.42 2.48 0.32
C ALA A 124 16.37 3.25 -0.48
N ILE A 125 15.50 4.02 0.19
CA ILE A 125 14.48 4.84 -0.46
C ILE A 125 15.12 5.92 -1.35
N ARG A 126 16.23 6.53 -0.90
CA ARG A 126 16.95 7.56 -1.68
C ARG A 126 17.69 6.99 -2.89
N LYS A 127 18.30 5.82 -2.73
CA LYS A 127 19.14 5.20 -3.77
C LYS A 127 18.32 4.53 -4.87
N PHE A 128 17.13 4.00 -4.53
CA PHE A 128 16.28 3.26 -5.45
C PHE A 128 14.92 3.94 -5.68
N PRO A 129 14.85 5.12 -6.34
CA PRO A 129 13.59 5.85 -6.54
C PRO A 129 12.57 5.12 -7.44
N ARG A 130 13.03 4.15 -8.25
CA ARG A 130 12.20 3.36 -9.18
C ARG A 130 11.68 2.04 -8.59
N MET A 131 11.76 1.85 -7.27
CA MET A 131 11.18 0.66 -6.66
C MET A 131 9.65 0.71 -6.68
N GLY A 132 9.00 -0.46 -6.66
CA GLY A 132 7.54 -0.57 -6.63
C GLY A 132 6.94 0.11 -5.39
N GLU A 133 5.73 0.63 -5.51
CA GLU A 133 5.04 1.35 -4.44
C GLU A 133 4.88 0.52 -3.16
N SER A 134 4.59 -0.77 -3.30
CA SER A 134 4.47 -1.69 -2.16
C SER A 134 5.78 -1.79 -1.36
N MET A 135 6.92 -1.95 -2.05
CA MET A 135 8.24 -2.00 -1.41
C MET A 135 8.58 -0.67 -0.74
N LYS A 136 8.25 0.44 -1.39
CA LYS A 136 8.48 1.78 -0.84
C LYS A 136 7.67 2.00 0.45
N LYS A 137 6.39 1.62 0.46
CA LYS A 137 5.53 1.67 1.65
C LYS A 137 6.11 0.82 2.79
N THR A 138 6.55 -0.40 2.49
CA THR A 138 7.19 -1.29 3.49
C THR A 138 8.46 -0.68 4.08
N LEU A 139 9.35 -0.12 3.26
CA LEU A 139 10.56 0.55 3.76
C LEU A 139 10.25 1.80 4.59
N GLN A 140 9.22 2.56 4.22
CA GLN A 140 8.75 3.69 5.02
C GLN A 140 8.21 3.24 6.38
N MET A 141 7.45 2.14 6.42
CA MET A 141 6.98 1.55 7.67
C MET A 141 8.15 1.19 8.59
N PHE A 142 9.17 0.48 8.09
CA PHE A 142 10.36 0.14 8.88
C PHE A 142 11.17 1.38 9.29
N MET A 143 11.18 2.43 8.48
CA MET A 143 11.79 3.70 8.86
C MET A 143 11.09 4.32 10.07
N TYR A 144 9.74 4.35 10.10
CA TYR A 144 8.98 4.82 11.27
C TYR A 144 9.16 3.93 12.49
N CYS A 145 9.19 2.61 12.29
CA CYS A 145 9.51 1.65 13.35
C CYS A 145 10.92 1.90 13.91
N GLY A 146 11.90 2.23 13.06
CA GLY A 146 13.26 2.57 13.47
C GLY A 146 13.31 3.81 14.37
N ILE A 147 12.54 4.85 14.05
CA ILE A 147 12.43 6.05 14.91
C ILE A 147 11.85 5.67 16.27
N SER A 148 10.77 4.91 16.29
CA SER A 148 10.16 4.44 17.54
C SER A 148 11.14 3.62 18.39
N THR A 149 11.89 2.72 17.73
CA THR A 149 12.92 1.90 18.39
C THR A 149 14.04 2.74 19.00
N ILE A 150 14.49 3.80 18.33
CA ILE A 150 15.49 4.75 18.88
C ILE A 150 14.94 5.40 20.15
N ILE A 151 13.71 5.91 20.12
CA ILE A 151 13.07 6.57 21.26
C ILE A 151 13.02 5.63 22.46
N TRP A 152 12.50 4.41 22.27
CA TRP A 152 12.41 3.41 23.32
C TRP A 152 13.77 2.92 23.78
N GLY A 153 14.74 2.73 22.88
CA GLY A 153 16.09 2.34 23.21
C GLY A 153 16.79 3.38 24.09
N VAL A 154 16.62 4.68 23.79
CA VAL A 154 17.15 5.76 24.65
C VAL A 154 16.46 5.78 26.01
N LEU A 155 15.14 5.60 26.06
CA LEU A 155 14.36 5.58 27.31
C LEU A 155 14.76 4.43 28.24
N PHE A 156 15.02 3.25 27.66
CA PHE A 156 15.46 2.08 28.43
C PHE A 156 16.98 1.97 28.59
N GLY A 157 17.75 2.86 27.97
CA GLY A 157 19.21 2.85 28.02
C GLY A 157 19.86 1.71 27.22
N GLY A 158 19.10 1.05 26.32
CA GLY A 158 19.60 -0.02 25.47
C GLY A 158 20.33 0.52 24.24
N CYS A 159 21.60 0.17 24.08
CA CYS A 159 22.39 0.48 22.90
C CYS A 159 23.26 -0.72 22.55
N PHE A 160 22.95 -1.45 21.47
CA PHE A 160 23.61 -2.69 21.06
C PHE A 160 23.68 -3.75 22.18
N GLY A 161 22.55 -3.96 22.85
CA GLY A 161 22.56 -4.69 24.12
C GLY A 161 23.28 -3.86 25.19
N ASP A 162 23.83 -4.45 26.22
CA ASP A 162 24.54 -3.76 27.30
C ASP A 162 26.00 -3.38 27.00
N VAL A 163 26.35 -3.17 25.72
CA VAL A 163 27.76 -2.88 25.35
C VAL A 163 28.26 -1.58 26.02
N VAL A 164 27.39 -0.63 26.29
CA VAL A 164 27.77 0.64 26.95
C VAL A 164 28.05 0.45 28.44
N ASN A 165 27.49 -0.56 29.08
CA ASN A 165 27.73 -0.84 30.50
C ASN A 165 28.96 -1.75 30.76
N VAL A 166 29.58 -2.26 29.71
CA VAL A 166 30.73 -3.17 29.79
C VAL A 166 32.08 -2.47 29.55
N VAL A 167 32.04 -1.20 29.10
CA VAL A 167 33.20 -0.33 28.93
C VAL A 167 33.17 0.76 30.00
#